data_abfc984d73801ecf40848b067d85c3fb
#
_entry.id   abfc984d73801ecf40848b067d85c3fb
#
_cell.length_a   1.000
_cell.length_b   1.000
_cell.length_c   1.000
_cell.angle_alpha   90.00
_cell.angle_beta   90.00
_cell.angle_gamma   90.00
#
_symmetry.space_group_name_H-M   'P 1'
#
loop_
_entity.id
_entity.type
_entity.pdbx_description
1 polymer ?
#
loop_
_entity_poly.entity_id
_entity_poly.type
_entity_poly.pdbx_seq_one_letter_code
_entity_poly.pdbx_strand_id
1 'polypeptide(L)'
;MKNTGYILALCLTASGHVLAHDVWITGKQAENNITAEIGYGHNFPSKGTIPDRRNFFENPRIYNGKETITLKPASTDYVYKTESASKDNGYVLSTYMKPGYWSRTSSGWKPVSREGRNDVAYCEFVTKYAKSFIPGEQQMPAQLYQSPTGHELEIIPLSDISRFSEDVKLKVLYKTSPLAGAIMELRSEEHTSELQ
;
A
#
# COMPACT_ATOMS: atom_id res chain seq x y z
N MET A 1 -38.19 45.29 26.19
CA MET A 1 -36.99 44.42 26.25
C MET A 1 -37.21 43.29 25.26
N LYS A 2 -36.49 43.27 24.13
CA LYS A 2 -36.62 42.24 23.07
C LYS A 2 -35.50 41.23 23.27
N ASN A 3 -35.85 39.99 23.64
CA ASN A 3 -34.90 38.89 23.71
C ASN A 3 -34.67 38.33 22.32
N THR A 4 -33.46 38.54 21.80
CA THR A 4 -33.02 37.94 20.54
C THR A 4 -32.34 36.63 20.91
N GLY A 5 -33.03 35.50 20.70
CA GLY A 5 -32.46 34.16 20.87
C GLY A 5 -31.55 33.84 19.70
N TYR A 6 -30.27 33.58 19.97
CA TYR A 6 -29.33 33.06 18.99
C TYR A 6 -29.50 31.54 18.90
N ILE A 7 -29.93 31.06 17.74
CA ILE A 7 -29.92 29.61 17.42
C ILE A 7 -28.52 29.27 16.98
N LEU A 8 -27.79 28.57 17.83
CA LEU A 8 -26.48 28.00 17.50
C LEU A 8 -26.71 26.70 16.68
N ALA A 9 -26.63 26.81 15.35
CA ALA A 9 -26.66 25.62 14.48
C ALA A 9 -25.35 24.84 14.63
N LEU A 10 -25.37 23.75 15.39
CA LEU A 10 -24.28 22.83 15.51
C LEU A 10 -24.23 21.94 14.25
N CYS A 11 -23.42 22.34 13.25
CA CYS A 11 -23.12 21.49 12.10
C CYS A 11 -22.25 20.31 12.57
N LEU A 12 -22.87 19.19 12.89
CA LEU A 12 -22.18 17.91 13.00
C LEU A 12 -21.70 17.50 11.60
N THR A 13 -20.47 17.85 11.26
CA THR A 13 -19.77 17.24 10.12
C THR A 13 -19.48 15.80 10.48
N ALA A 14 -20.37 14.89 10.10
CA ALA A 14 -20.06 13.47 10.05
C ALA A 14 -18.98 13.28 8.99
N SER A 15 -17.72 13.32 9.39
CA SER A 15 -16.60 12.86 8.58
C SER A 15 -16.74 11.34 8.44
N GLY A 16 -17.55 10.93 7.47
CA GLY A 16 -17.60 9.53 7.04
C GLY A 16 -16.20 9.15 6.56
N HIS A 17 -15.55 8.27 7.28
CA HIS A 17 -14.33 7.65 6.83
C HIS A 17 -14.67 6.88 5.55
N VAL A 18 -14.26 7.41 4.41
CA VAL A 18 -14.29 6.67 3.16
C VAL A 18 -13.26 5.56 3.30
N LEU A 19 -13.71 4.37 3.67
CA LEU A 19 -12.87 3.18 3.74
C LEU A 19 -12.48 2.78 2.31
N ALA A 20 -11.41 3.40 1.80
CA ALA A 20 -10.80 2.95 0.57
C ALA A 20 -10.03 1.66 0.86
N HIS A 21 -10.15 0.65 0.00
CA HIS A 21 -9.32 -0.55 0.12
C HIS A 21 -7.84 -0.21 0.06
N ASP A 22 -7.06 -0.78 0.95
CA ASP A 22 -5.61 -0.67 0.94
C ASP A 22 -4.98 -1.78 0.09
N VAL A 23 -3.77 -1.53 -0.40
CA VAL A 23 -2.93 -2.52 -1.08
C VAL A 23 -1.69 -2.72 -0.22
N TRP A 24 -1.35 -3.96 0.04
CA TRP A 24 -0.10 -4.31 0.70
C TRP A 24 0.57 -5.47 -0.02
N ILE A 25 1.82 -5.69 0.29
CA ILE A 25 2.56 -6.82 -0.20
C ILE A 25 3.35 -7.43 0.95
N THR A 26 3.28 -8.74 1.06
CA THR A 26 4.08 -9.51 2.01
C THR A 26 4.99 -10.46 1.26
N GLY A 27 6.13 -10.77 1.83
CA GLY A 27 7.08 -11.69 1.22
C GLY A 27 7.82 -12.49 2.25
N LYS A 28 8.21 -13.70 1.87
CA LYS A 28 9.10 -14.56 2.67
C LYS A 28 10.10 -15.26 1.78
N GLN A 29 11.27 -15.45 2.33
CA GLN A 29 12.33 -16.25 1.72
C GLN A 29 12.39 -17.62 2.37
N ALA A 30 12.45 -18.67 1.57
CA ALA A 30 12.70 -20.03 2.00
C ALA A 30 13.73 -20.64 1.04
N GLU A 31 14.88 -21.02 1.58
CA GLU A 31 16.02 -21.47 0.77
C GLU A 31 16.40 -20.44 -0.29
N ASN A 32 16.41 -20.82 -1.57
CA ASN A 32 16.70 -19.92 -2.69
C ASN A 32 15.44 -19.35 -3.35
N ASN A 33 14.28 -19.53 -2.72
CA ASN A 33 12.99 -19.11 -3.25
C ASN A 33 12.46 -17.91 -2.47
N ILE A 34 11.88 -16.96 -3.17
CA ILE A 34 11.04 -15.91 -2.58
C ILE A 34 9.61 -16.15 -3.03
N THR A 35 8.72 -16.13 -2.07
CA THR A 35 7.27 -16.07 -2.30
C THR A 35 6.76 -14.72 -1.84
N ALA A 36 6.03 -14.03 -2.70
CA ALA A 36 5.38 -12.78 -2.39
C ALA A 36 3.88 -12.89 -2.60
N GLU A 37 3.11 -12.15 -1.82
CA GLU A 37 1.66 -12.13 -1.89
C GLU A 37 1.14 -10.70 -1.83
N ILE A 38 0.28 -10.34 -2.79
CA ILE A 38 -0.43 -9.06 -2.78
C ILE A 38 -1.71 -9.25 -1.97
N GLY A 39 -1.91 -8.38 -0.99
CA GLY A 39 -3.16 -8.24 -0.26
C GLY A 39 -3.91 -6.98 -0.66
N TYR A 40 -5.23 -7.04 -0.54
CA TYR A 40 -6.14 -5.95 -0.88
C TYR A 40 -7.35 -6.01 0.06
N GLY A 41 -7.68 -4.92 0.72
CA GLY A 41 -8.78 -4.91 1.68
C GLY A 41 -8.70 -3.74 2.65
N HIS A 42 -9.45 -3.85 3.75
CA HIS A 42 -9.51 -2.83 4.80
C HIS A 42 -8.76 -3.23 6.08
N ASN A 43 -8.52 -4.52 6.27
CA ASN A 43 -8.05 -5.09 7.54
C ASN A 43 -6.74 -5.86 7.32
N PHE A 44 -5.62 -5.15 7.16
CA PHE A 44 -4.31 -5.80 7.18
C PHE A 44 -4.11 -6.56 8.51
N PRO A 45 -3.57 -7.79 8.51
CA PRO A 45 -3.10 -8.57 7.38
C PRO A 45 -4.19 -9.44 6.71
N SER A 46 -5.42 -9.42 7.20
CA SER A 46 -6.52 -10.23 6.68
C SER A 46 -6.95 -9.74 5.31
N LYS A 47 -6.74 -10.56 4.29
CA LYS A 47 -7.17 -10.26 2.93
C LYS A 47 -8.69 -10.31 2.81
N GLY A 48 -9.27 -9.27 2.23
CA GLY A 48 -10.63 -9.34 1.69
C GLY A 48 -10.68 -10.24 0.46
N THR A 49 -11.88 -10.57 0.01
CA THR A 49 -12.05 -11.22 -1.29
C THR A 49 -11.53 -10.28 -2.37
N ILE A 50 -10.44 -10.66 -3.02
CA ILE A 50 -9.91 -9.92 -4.15
C ILE A 50 -10.67 -10.44 -5.38
N PRO A 51 -11.53 -9.61 -6.02
CA PRO A 51 -12.12 -9.98 -7.30
C PRO A 51 -11.00 -10.30 -8.29
N ASP A 52 -11.28 -11.07 -9.34
CA ASP A 52 -10.26 -11.33 -10.38
C ASP A 52 -9.82 -10.02 -11.03
N ARG A 53 -8.78 -9.42 -10.47
CA ARG A 53 -8.23 -8.11 -10.83
C ARG A 53 -6.73 -8.17 -11.06
N ARG A 54 -6.19 -9.31 -11.46
CA ARG A 54 -4.74 -9.47 -11.71
C ARG A 54 -4.21 -8.43 -12.67
N ASN A 55 -4.99 -8.06 -13.68
CA ASN A 55 -4.59 -7.06 -14.65
C ASN A 55 -4.45 -5.64 -14.05
N PHE A 56 -4.98 -5.41 -12.85
CA PHE A 56 -4.84 -4.12 -12.16
C PHE A 56 -3.53 -3.98 -11.40
N PHE A 57 -2.84 -5.08 -11.12
CA PHE A 57 -1.57 -5.04 -10.41
C PHE A 57 -0.40 -5.24 -11.36
N GLU A 58 0.71 -4.59 -11.06
CA GLU A 58 1.99 -4.93 -11.65
C GLU A 58 2.56 -6.14 -10.93
N ASN A 59 3.26 -7.02 -11.68
CA ASN A 59 3.93 -8.15 -11.05
C ASN A 59 4.94 -7.64 -10.01
N PRO A 60 4.97 -8.25 -8.81
CA PRO A 60 5.92 -7.85 -7.79
C PRO A 60 7.35 -7.94 -8.26
N ARG A 61 8.17 -7.02 -7.77
CA ARG A 61 9.61 -6.97 -8.01
C ARG A 61 10.34 -7.00 -6.69
N ILE A 62 11.48 -7.70 -6.67
CA ILE A 62 12.44 -7.67 -5.56
C ILE A 62 13.71 -6.99 -6.03
N TYR A 63 14.35 -6.25 -5.11
CA TYR A 63 15.63 -5.58 -5.30
C TYR A 63 16.57 -5.92 -4.16
N ASN A 64 17.80 -6.32 -4.47
CA ASN A 64 18.83 -6.76 -3.50
C ASN A 64 20.00 -5.78 -3.36
N GLY A 65 19.88 -4.58 -3.91
CA GLY A 65 20.95 -3.58 -3.95
C GLY A 65 21.80 -3.63 -5.23
N LYS A 66 21.66 -4.66 -6.05
CA LYS A 66 22.43 -4.84 -7.30
C LYS A 66 21.51 -5.02 -8.51
N GLU A 67 20.50 -5.84 -8.37
CA GLU A 67 19.59 -6.20 -9.46
C GLU A 67 18.13 -6.18 -9.00
N THR A 68 17.24 -6.01 -9.98
CA THR A 68 15.80 -6.11 -9.79
C THR A 68 15.28 -7.34 -10.52
N ILE A 69 14.57 -8.20 -9.79
CA ILE A 69 13.98 -9.42 -10.33
C ILE A 69 12.45 -9.28 -10.27
N THR A 70 11.78 -9.51 -11.39
CA THR A 70 10.31 -9.57 -11.44
C THR A 70 9.86 -10.99 -11.11
N LEU A 71 8.96 -11.11 -10.14
CA LEU A 71 8.39 -12.39 -9.73
C LEU A 71 7.33 -12.84 -10.73
N LYS A 72 7.18 -14.17 -10.88
CA LYS A 72 6.19 -14.77 -11.76
C LYS A 72 4.96 -15.23 -10.97
N PRO A 73 3.75 -15.11 -11.52
CA PRO A 73 2.56 -15.67 -10.89
C PRO A 73 2.74 -17.17 -10.61
N ALA A 74 2.43 -17.59 -9.39
CA ALA A 74 2.55 -18.98 -8.95
C ALA A 74 1.20 -19.65 -8.71
N SER A 75 0.14 -18.86 -8.48
CA SER A 75 -1.23 -19.35 -8.29
C SER A 75 -2.26 -18.32 -8.71
N THR A 76 -3.53 -18.67 -8.59
CA THR A 76 -4.65 -17.76 -8.81
C THR A 76 -4.80 -16.71 -7.69
N ASP A 77 -4.17 -16.90 -6.54
CA ASP A 77 -4.44 -16.15 -5.31
C ASP A 77 -3.48 -14.97 -5.07
N TYR A 78 -3.01 -14.32 -6.14
CA TYR A 78 -2.06 -13.19 -6.05
C TYR A 78 -0.73 -13.56 -5.39
N VAL A 79 -0.35 -14.83 -5.50
CA VAL A 79 0.94 -15.37 -5.05
C VAL A 79 1.91 -15.38 -6.22
N TYR A 80 3.12 -14.90 -5.97
CA TYR A 80 4.20 -14.78 -6.95
C TYR A 80 5.46 -15.43 -6.39
N LYS A 81 6.32 -15.94 -7.29
CA LYS A 81 7.55 -16.64 -6.89
C LYS A 81 8.73 -16.29 -7.79
N THR A 82 9.92 -16.46 -7.22
CA THR A 82 11.17 -16.60 -7.97
C THR A 82 11.99 -17.74 -7.39
N GLU A 83 12.76 -18.42 -8.23
CA GLU A 83 13.56 -19.58 -7.86
C GLU A 83 15.06 -19.26 -7.67
N SER A 84 15.43 -18.00 -7.80
CA SER A 84 16.82 -17.56 -7.72
C SER A 84 16.94 -16.35 -6.81
N ALA A 85 17.18 -16.57 -5.54
CA ALA A 85 17.36 -15.53 -4.55
C ALA A 85 18.54 -15.84 -3.62
N SER A 86 19.44 -14.88 -3.44
CA SER A 86 20.50 -14.94 -2.43
C SER A 86 19.92 -14.70 -1.04
N LYS A 87 20.49 -15.35 -0.01
CA LYS A 87 20.04 -15.18 1.37
C LYS A 87 20.72 -14.04 2.14
N ASP A 88 21.70 -13.38 1.54
CA ASP A 88 22.64 -12.53 2.28
C ASP A 88 21.97 -11.32 2.97
N ASN A 89 21.61 -10.32 2.17
CA ASN A 89 21.23 -8.99 2.69
C ASN A 89 19.72 -8.72 2.73
N GLY A 90 18.92 -9.67 2.26
CA GLY A 90 17.49 -9.50 2.11
C GLY A 90 17.09 -8.72 0.86
N TYR A 91 15.81 -8.32 0.78
CA TYR A 91 15.23 -7.70 -0.39
C TYR A 91 14.24 -6.60 -0.04
N VAL A 92 14.20 -5.57 -0.87
CA VAL A 92 13.07 -4.66 -0.98
C VAL A 92 12.08 -5.27 -1.95
N LEU A 93 10.86 -5.51 -1.50
CA LEU A 93 9.76 -6.05 -2.29
C LEU A 93 8.78 -4.93 -2.62
N SER A 94 8.35 -4.82 -3.87
CA SER A 94 7.46 -3.75 -4.31
C SER A 94 6.48 -4.20 -5.38
N THR A 95 5.30 -3.59 -5.38
CA THR A 95 4.27 -3.69 -6.41
C THR A 95 3.40 -2.44 -6.41
N TYR A 96 2.53 -2.30 -7.41
CA TYR A 96 1.54 -1.23 -7.42
C TYR A 96 0.28 -1.65 -8.17
N MET A 97 -0.83 -1.04 -7.79
CA MET A 97 -2.06 -1.05 -8.57
C MET A 97 -1.93 -0.03 -9.68
N LYS A 98 -2.06 -0.48 -10.93
CA LYS A 98 -1.95 0.37 -12.12
C LYS A 98 -2.94 1.53 -12.07
N PRO A 99 -2.54 2.73 -12.54
CA PRO A 99 -3.45 3.87 -12.58
C PRO A 99 -4.72 3.56 -13.35
N GLY A 100 -5.86 3.97 -12.80
CA GLY A 100 -7.14 3.75 -13.45
C GLY A 100 -8.26 4.57 -12.85
N TYR A 101 -9.34 4.71 -13.61
CA TYR A 101 -10.56 5.35 -13.14
C TYR A 101 -11.40 4.38 -12.33
N TRP A 102 -11.94 4.87 -11.23
CA TRP A 102 -12.92 4.19 -10.41
C TRP A 102 -14.12 5.10 -10.21
N SER A 103 -15.29 4.58 -10.53
CA SER A 103 -16.53 5.35 -10.45
C SER A 103 -17.57 4.66 -9.60
N ARG A 104 -18.22 5.45 -8.75
CA ARG A 104 -19.43 5.05 -8.04
C ARG A 104 -20.61 5.27 -8.97
N THR A 105 -21.15 4.17 -9.51
CA THR A 105 -22.32 4.15 -10.38
C THR A 105 -23.58 3.77 -9.59
N SER A 106 -24.76 3.85 -10.23
CA SER A 106 -26.01 3.35 -9.65
C SER A 106 -25.99 1.84 -9.33
N SER A 107 -25.11 1.07 -9.99
CA SER A 107 -24.90 -0.37 -9.76
C SER A 107 -23.65 -0.70 -8.93
N GLY A 108 -23.08 0.29 -8.18
CA GLY A 108 -21.90 0.14 -7.34
C GLY A 108 -20.61 0.62 -7.99
N TRP A 109 -19.47 0.30 -7.36
CA TRP A 109 -18.15 0.70 -7.83
C TRP A 109 -17.72 -0.07 -9.07
N LYS A 110 -17.26 0.65 -10.11
CA LYS A 110 -16.80 0.11 -11.38
C LYS A 110 -15.48 0.73 -11.81
N PRO A 111 -14.59 -0.03 -12.49
CA PRO A 111 -13.34 0.48 -13.05
C PRO A 111 -13.59 1.20 -14.39
N VAL A 112 -14.32 2.28 -14.37
CA VAL A 112 -14.69 3.06 -15.56
C VAL A 112 -14.52 4.56 -15.30
N SER A 113 -14.27 5.35 -16.35
CA SER A 113 -14.29 6.81 -16.26
C SER A 113 -15.72 7.35 -16.22
N ARG A 114 -15.87 8.61 -15.86
CA ARG A 114 -17.15 9.35 -15.93
C ARG A 114 -17.52 9.72 -17.36
N GLU A 115 -16.57 9.73 -18.27
CA GLU A 115 -16.77 10.20 -19.63
C GLU A 115 -17.88 9.44 -20.37
N GLY A 116 -18.84 10.16 -20.95
CA GLY A 116 -19.99 9.61 -21.67
C GLY A 116 -21.00 8.86 -20.81
N ARG A 117 -21.00 9.01 -19.47
CA ARG A 117 -21.86 8.29 -18.53
C ARG A 117 -22.70 9.22 -17.66
N ASN A 118 -23.98 8.94 -17.57
CA ASN A 118 -24.95 9.68 -16.75
C ASN A 118 -25.24 8.99 -15.40
N ASP A 119 -24.76 7.77 -15.20
CA ASP A 119 -24.98 6.95 -14.00
C ASP A 119 -23.86 7.07 -12.96
N VAL A 120 -22.89 7.98 -13.15
CA VAL A 120 -21.73 8.15 -12.30
C VAL A 120 -21.94 9.31 -11.33
N ALA A 121 -22.10 9.00 -10.04
CA ALA A 121 -22.19 9.99 -8.97
C ALA A 121 -20.84 10.54 -8.52
N TYR A 122 -19.77 9.68 -8.53
CA TYR A 122 -18.42 10.03 -8.12
C TYR A 122 -17.41 9.28 -9.01
N CYS A 123 -16.29 9.95 -9.31
CA CYS A 123 -15.21 9.34 -10.10
C CYS A 123 -13.87 9.82 -9.58
N GLU A 124 -12.95 8.89 -9.41
CA GLU A 124 -11.56 9.14 -9.04
C GLU A 124 -10.61 8.47 -10.02
N PHE A 125 -9.42 9.05 -10.20
CA PHE A 125 -8.30 8.42 -10.86
C PHE A 125 -7.30 8.05 -9.79
N VAL A 126 -7.04 6.76 -9.61
CA VAL A 126 -6.28 6.24 -8.48
C VAL A 126 -5.21 5.26 -8.91
N THR A 127 -4.10 5.31 -8.20
CA THR A 127 -3.07 4.28 -8.15
C THR A 127 -2.68 4.03 -6.70
N LYS A 128 -2.17 2.84 -6.38
CA LYS A 128 -1.75 2.48 -5.03
C LYS A 128 -0.43 1.74 -5.10
N TYR A 129 0.49 2.10 -4.22
CA TYR A 129 1.83 1.52 -4.18
C TYR A 129 1.99 0.73 -2.89
N ALA A 130 2.66 -0.42 -2.98
CA ALA A 130 2.99 -1.25 -1.84
C ALA A 130 4.48 -1.60 -1.85
N LYS A 131 5.11 -1.47 -0.69
CA LYS A 131 6.50 -1.81 -0.45
C LYS A 131 6.61 -2.56 0.86
N SER A 132 7.43 -3.61 0.90
CA SER A 132 7.83 -4.29 2.12
C SER A 132 9.28 -4.73 2.05
N PHE A 133 9.76 -5.32 3.13
CA PHE A 133 11.14 -5.77 3.25
C PHE A 133 11.16 -7.22 3.65
N ILE A 134 11.99 -8.00 2.95
CA ILE A 134 12.25 -9.39 3.27
C ILE A 134 13.63 -9.43 3.92
N PRO A 135 13.76 -9.73 5.22
CA PRO A 135 15.05 -9.78 5.89
C PRO A 135 15.89 -10.92 5.31
N GLY A 136 17.20 -10.69 5.24
CA GLY A 136 18.20 -11.71 4.94
C GLY A 136 18.74 -12.37 6.21
N GLU A 137 19.78 -13.19 6.06
CA GLU A 137 20.53 -13.76 7.19
C GLU A 137 21.37 -12.70 7.90
N GLN A 138 21.74 -11.65 7.19
CA GLN A 138 22.48 -10.50 7.72
C GLN A 138 21.56 -9.28 7.91
N GLN A 139 22.04 -8.32 8.69
CA GLN A 139 21.34 -7.04 8.82
C GLN A 139 21.24 -6.37 7.45
N MET A 140 20.04 -5.91 7.11
CA MET A 140 19.79 -5.22 5.84
C MET A 140 20.58 -3.90 5.80
N PRO A 141 21.43 -3.68 4.79
CA PRO A 141 22.18 -2.45 4.66
C PRO A 141 21.26 -1.23 4.47
N ALA A 142 21.64 -0.09 5.07
CA ALA A 142 20.86 1.15 4.92
C ALA A 142 20.63 1.53 3.45
N GLN A 143 21.65 1.37 2.62
CA GLN A 143 21.58 1.64 1.19
C GLN A 143 20.48 0.82 0.50
N LEU A 144 20.16 -0.39 0.99
CA LEU A 144 19.13 -1.22 0.41
C LEU A 144 17.73 -0.71 0.74
N TYR A 145 17.39 -0.53 2.03
CA TYR A 145 16.04 -0.10 2.41
C TYR A 145 15.77 1.38 2.14
N GLN A 146 16.82 2.20 2.00
CA GLN A 146 16.71 3.60 1.63
C GLN A 146 16.66 3.84 0.12
N SER A 147 16.88 2.80 -0.69
CA SER A 147 16.79 2.93 -2.15
C SER A 147 15.35 3.12 -2.62
N PRO A 148 15.11 4.08 -3.50
CA PRO A 148 13.84 4.19 -4.20
C PRO A 148 13.60 2.97 -5.09
N THR A 149 12.34 2.50 -5.13
CA THR A 149 11.91 1.40 -6.01
C THR A 149 11.36 1.89 -7.34
N GLY A 150 11.26 3.21 -7.51
CA GLY A 150 10.77 3.86 -8.72
C GLY A 150 9.24 4.05 -8.75
N HIS A 151 8.57 3.94 -7.62
CA HIS A 151 7.18 4.33 -7.51
C HIS A 151 7.02 5.86 -7.56
N GLU A 152 5.94 6.35 -8.16
CA GLU A 152 5.69 7.82 -8.17
C GLU A 152 5.44 8.37 -6.76
N LEU A 153 4.73 7.62 -5.91
CA LEU A 153 4.60 7.92 -4.48
C LEU A 153 5.33 6.83 -3.70
N GLU A 154 6.28 7.25 -2.86
CA GLU A 154 7.15 6.30 -2.17
C GLU A 154 7.51 6.75 -0.75
N ILE A 155 7.49 5.79 0.19
CA ILE A 155 7.96 6.00 1.56
C ILE A 155 9.36 5.41 1.67
N ILE A 156 10.31 6.23 2.14
CA ILE A 156 11.71 5.86 2.34
C ILE A 156 12.02 5.91 3.84
N PRO A 157 12.35 4.78 4.48
CA PRO A 157 12.86 4.79 5.85
C PRO A 157 14.21 5.51 5.91
N LEU A 158 14.38 6.39 6.87
CA LEU A 158 15.66 7.09 7.14
C LEU A 158 16.37 6.53 8.36
N SER A 159 15.69 5.74 9.18
CA SER A 159 16.24 5.00 10.33
C SER A 159 16.19 3.51 10.09
N ASP A 160 16.90 2.75 10.92
CA ASP A 160 16.92 1.28 10.86
C ASP A 160 15.51 0.72 11.14
N ILE A 161 14.95 0.05 10.15
CA ILE A 161 13.62 -0.57 10.23
C ILE A 161 13.65 -1.97 10.85
N SER A 162 14.82 -2.57 11.06
CA SER A 162 14.97 -3.87 11.72
C SER A 162 14.79 -3.77 13.23
N ARG A 163 14.87 -2.56 13.77
CA ARG A 163 14.68 -2.24 15.18
C ARG A 163 13.57 -1.20 15.27
N PHE A 164 12.38 -1.62 15.65
CA PHE A 164 11.32 -0.70 16.03
C PHE A 164 11.76 0.06 17.29
N SER A 165 12.40 1.20 17.10
CA SER A 165 12.64 2.18 18.15
C SER A 165 11.46 3.16 18.15
N GLU A 166 11.29 3.89 19.25
CA GLU A 166 10.19 4.87 19.41
C GLU A 166 10.18 5.96 18.32
N ASP A 167 11.31 6.19 17.64
CA ASP A 167 11.48 7.22 16.61
C ASP A 167 11.83 6.62 15.24
N VAL A 168 10.83 6.25 14.45
CA VAL A 168 11.03 5.89 13.05
C VAL A 168 10.99 7.15 12.18
N LYS A 169 12.11 7.49 11.55
CA LYS A 169 12.18 8.60 10.59
C LYS A 169 11.85 8.11 9.20
N LEU A 170 10.90 8.78 8.56
CA LEU A 170 10.43 8.45 7.21
C LEU A 170 10.51 9.70 6.32
N LYS A 171 10.74 9.48 5.04
CA LYS A 171 10.63 10.50 4.00
C LYS A 171 9.61 10.04 2.97
N VAL A 172 8.67 10.91 2.60
CA VAL A 172 7.73 10.67 1.51
C VAL A 172 8.24 11.38 0.26
N LEU A 173 8.28 10.64 -0.84
CA LEU A 173 8.64 11.15 -2.16
C LEU A 173 7.44 11.10 -3.10
N TYR A 174 7.28 12.15 -3.91
CA TYR A 174 6.42 12.15 -5.08
C TYR A 174 7.26 12.50 -6.31
N LYS A 175 7.29 11.60 -7.28
CA LYS A 175 8.14 11.72 -8.49
C LYS A 175 9.58 12.09 -8.13
N THR A 176 10.17 11.34 -7.19
CA THR A 176 11.53 11.49 -6.68
C THR A 176 11.81 12.74 -5.82
N SER A 177 10.88 13.68 -5.73
CA SER A 177 11.01 14.89 -4.90
C SER A 177 10.32 14.73 -3.55
N PRO A 178 10.86 15.30 -2.45
CA PRO A 178 10.20 15.27 -1.16
C PRO A 178 8.80 15.89 -1.21
N LEU A 179 7.81 15.20 -0.66
CA LEU A 179 6.42 15.64 -0.58
C LEU A 179 6.13 16.21 0.80
N ALA A 180 5.92 17.52 0.88
CA ALA A 180 5.48 18.18 2.10
C ALA A 180 3.97 17.97 2.31
N GLY A 181 3.53 17.89 3.59
CA GLY A 181 2.12 17.79 3.95
C GLY A 181 1.48 16.42 3.68
N ALA A 182 2.27 15.39 3.40
CA ALA A 182 1.76 14.02 3.30
C ALA A 182 1.18 13.58 4.65
N ILE A 183 -0.02 13.00 4.63
CA ILE A 183 -0.62 12.39 5.81
C ILE A 183 -0.12 10.95 5.88
N MET A 184 0.47 10.59 7.01
CA MET A 184 0.94 9.24 7.29
C MET A 184 0.17 8.66 8.47
N GLU A 185 -0.28 7.43 8.31
CA GLU A 185 -0.96 6.67 9.37
C GLU A 185 -0.14 5.43 9.69
N LEU A 186 0.17 5.23 10.96
CA LEU A 186 0.81 4.02 11.46
C LEU A 186 -0.28 3.10 12.00
N ARG A 187 -0.30 1.87 11.52
CA ARG A 187 -1.18 0.80 12.02
C ARG A 187 -0.34 -0.35 12.51
N SER A 188 -0.65 -0.84 13.71
CA SER A 188 -0.05 -2.02 14.31
C SER A 188 -1.04 -3.19 14.30
N GLU A 189 -0.54 -4.40 14.07
CA GLU A 189 -1.36 -5.62 14.14
C GLU A 189 -1.73 -6.01 15.59
N GLU A 190 -0.99 -5.52 16.57
CA GLU A 190 -1.12 -5.94 17.96
C GLU A 190 -2.40 -5.42 18.64
N HIS A 191 -3.09 -4.45 18.07
CA HIS A 191 -4.28 -3.85 18.69
C HIS A 191 -5.61 -4.50 18.30
N THR A 192 -5.62 -5.55 17.49
CA THR A 192 -6.88 -6.23 17.11
C THR A 192 -7.28 -7.39 18.02
N SER A 193 -6.44 -7.79 18.98
CA SER A 193 -6.68 -8.97 19.83
C SER A 193 -7.20 -8.67 21.25
N GLU A 194 -7.32 -7.42 21.68
CA GLU A 194 -7.70 -7.08 23.06
C GLU A 194 -9.10 -6.44 23.24
N LEU A 195 -9.94 -6.46 22.22
CA LEU A 195 -11.34 -6.05 22.35
C LEU A 195 -12.29 -7.21 22.03
N GLN A 196 -12.24 -8.27 22.85
CA GLN A 196 -13.30 -9.25 23.02
C GLN A 196 -13.80 -9.25 24.43
#